data_4277479944e6771c6913ae5e9f076898
#
_entry.id   4277479944e6771c6913ae5e9f076898
#
_cell.length_a   1.000
_cell.length_b   1.000
_cell.length_c   1.000
_cell.angle_alpha   90.00
_cell.angle_beta   90.00
_cell.angle_gamma   90.00
#
_symmetry.space_group_name_H-M   'P 1'
#
loop_
_entity.id
_entity.type
_entity.pdbx_description
1 polymer ?
#
loop_
_entity_poly.entity_id
_entity_poly.type
_entity_poly.pdbx_seq_one_letter_code
_entity_poly.pdbx_strand_id
1 'polypeptide(L)'
;MSVTSHLGIRYATAARFEAPVMVPFDPSAGPFDTAGKLAPQVPGMMENMLGIDVGDMSEDCLFLNVFAPADAEPASKLPVLYWIHGGAYLNGGGSIAWYDGSALAARGHVVVTINYRLGALGFLGAGNWGTLDQICGLRWVREHIAQFGGDPDNVTIFGESAGGSAVVLLLAAPDAEGLFHGAWAMSPSIGQLRTLEDRKSTRLNSSHVAL
;
A
#
# COMPACT_ATOMS: atom_id res chain seq x y z
N MET A 1 -9.52 3.02 -23.06
CA MET A 1 -8.24 3.73 -23.28
C MET A 1 -7.12 2.74 -23.08
N SER A 2 -6.00 2.89 -23.80
CA SER A 2 -4.76 2.16 -23.50
C SER A 2 -4.19 2.66 -22.15
N VAL A 3 -3.45 1.79 -21.46
CA VAL A 3 -2.91 2.04 -20.12
C VAL A 3 -1.41 1.80 -20.15
N THR A 4 -0.66 2.65 -19.47
CA THR A 4 0.74 2.45 -19.15
C THR A 4 0.86 2.04 -17.69
N SER A 5 1.62 0.97 -17.43
CA SER A 5 1.89 0.47 -16.09
C SER A 5 3.35 0.74 -15.75
N HIS A 6 3.58 1.36 -14.60
CA HIS A 6 4.90 1.55 -14.01
C HIS A 6 4.96 0.71 -12.74
N LEU A 7 5.71 -0.39 -12.78
CA LEU A 7 5.75 -1.39 -11.72
C LEU A 7 7.04 -1.31 -10.93
N GLY A 8 6.96 -1.62 -9.63
CA GLY A 8 8.14 -1.73 -8.77
C GLY A 8 8.87 -0.43 -8.50
N ILE A 9 8.16 0.69 -8.46
CA ILE A 9 8.73 1.98 -8.08
C ILE A 9 9.02 1.95 -6.57
N ARG A 10 10.27 2.13 -6.19
CA ARG A 10 10.67 2.26 -4.78
C ARG A 10 10.22 3.61 -4.25
N TYR A 11 9.29 3.60 -3.28
CA TYR A 11 8.84 4.84 -2.64
C TYR A 11 9.56 5.14 -1.33
N ALA A 12 10.12 4.12 -0.68
CA ALA A 12 10.85 4.29 0.57
C ALA A 12 11.86 3.18 0.81
N THR A 13 12.74 3.40 1.78
CA THR A 13 13.57 2.40 2.43
C THR A 13 13.31 2.43 3.93
N ALA A 14 13.51 1.32 4.62
CA ALA A 14 13.43 1.25 6.07
C ALA A 14 14.37 0.18 6.62
N ALA A 15 15.01 0.45 7.73
CA ALA A 15 15.60 -0.60 8.55
C ALA A 15 14.49 -1.32 9.36
N ARG A 16 14.79 -2.51 9.86
CA ARG A 16 13.86 -3.30 10.65
C ARG A 16 13.45 -2.53 11.90
N PHE A 17 12.12 -2.36 12.12
CA PHE A 17 11.53 -1.63 13.24
C PHE A 17 11.88 -0.13 13.29
N GLU A 18 12.17 0.47 12.14
CA GLU A 18 12.38 1.90 12.00
C GLU A 18 11.34 2.53 11.06
N ALA A 19 11.18 3.85 11.18
CA ALA A 19 10.30 4.59 10.29
C ALA A 19 10.81 4.55 8.85
N PRO A 20 9.91 4.54 7.85
CA PRO A 20 10.32 4.60 6.46
C PRO A 20 10.93 5.96 6.13
N VAL A 21 11.95 5.93 5.26
CA VAL A 21 12.55 7.14 4.68
C VAL A 21 12.17 7.16 3.20
N MET A 22 11.46 8.21 2.79
CA MET A 22 11.01 8.36 1.42
C MET A 22 12.19 8.43 0.45
N VAL A 23 12.03 7.77 -0.69
CA VAL A 23 12.97 7.85 -1.82
C VAL A 23 12.29 8.66 -2.92
N PRO A 24 12.90 9.77 -3.40
CA PRO A 24 12.39 10.52 -4.53
C PRO A 24 12.28 9.66 -5.80
N PHE A 25 11.28 9.94 -6.63
CA PHE A 25 11.15 9.24 -7.90
C PHE A 25 12.24 9.71 -8.88
N ASP A 26 12.99 8.75 -9.39
CA ASP A 26 13.96 8.95 -10.46
C ASP A 26 13.50 8.17 -11.70
N PRO A 27 13.00 8.86 -12.75
CA PRO A 27 12.56 8.18 -13.98
C PRO A 27 13.69 7.44 -14.70
N SER A 28 14.96 7.78 -14.43
CA SER A 28 16.10 7.10 -15.03
C SER A 28 16.44 5.76 -14.37
N ALA A 29 15.89 5.48 -13.19
CA ALA A 29 16.09 4.22 -12.48
C ALA A 29 15.26 3.04 -13.07
N GLY A 30 14.35 3.33 -14.02
CA GLY A 30 13.48 2.33 -14.67
C GLY A 30 14.17 1.42 -15.64
N PRO A 31 13.51 0.34 -16.11
CA PRO A 31 12.29 0.46 -16.94
C PRO A 31 10.94 0.41 -16.18
N PHE A 32 10.88 0.08 -14.90
CA PHE A 32 9.62 -0.02 -14.13
C PHE A 32 8.59 -0.96 -14.78
N ASP A 33 9.03 -2.09 -15.28
CA ASP A 33 8.24 -3.13 -15.95
C ASP A 33 8.05 -4.40 -15.11
N THR A 34 8.70 -4.45 -13.96
CA THR A 34 8.70 -5.60 -13.05
C THR A 34 8.25 -5.17 -11.66
N ALA A 35 7.28 -5.91 -11.10
CA ALA A 35 6.77 -5.62 -9.76
C ALA A 35 7.87 -5.76 -8.70
N GLY A 36 7.82 -4.89 -7.69
CA GLY A 36 8.69 -4.95 -6.52
C GLY A 36 8.36 -6.13 -5.61
N LYS A 37 9.33 -6.54 -4.79
CA LYS A 37 9.18 -7.64 -3.83
C LYS A 37 8.11 -7.33 -2.79
N LEU A 38 7.40 -8.36 -2.34
CA LEU A 38 6.42 -8.27 -1.27
C LEU A 38 7.08 -8.33 0.12
N ALA A 39 6.35 -7.87 1.13
CA ALA A 39 6.76 -8.07 2.51
C ALA A 39 6.84 -9.56 2.86
N PRO A 40 7.77 -10.00 3.73
CA PRO A 40 7.82 -11.37 4.21
C PRO A 40 6.48 -11.78 4.84
N GLN A 41 5.91 -12.88 4.35
CA GLN A 41 4.59 -13.36 4.73
C GLN A 41 4.44 -14.85 4.45
N VAL A 42 3.43 -15.44 5.07
CA VAL A 42 2.93 -16.76 4.67
C VAL A 42 1.72 -16.50 3.77
N PRO A 43 1.66 -17.10 2.57
CA PRO A 43 0.50 -16.95 1.71
C PRO A 43 -0.80 -17.25 2.46
N GLY A 44 -1.79 -16.39 2.29
CA GLY A 44 -3.08 -16.52 2.95
C GLY A 44 -3.92 -17.67 2.37
N MET A 45 -5.08 -17.89 2.97
CA MET A 45 -6.00 -18.94 2.53
C MET A 45 -6.49 -18.68 1.10
N MET A 46 -6.74 -17.44 0.74
CA MET A 46 -7.23 -17.09 -0.60
C MET A 46 -6.17 -17.32 -1.67
N GLU A 47 -4.92 -16.90 -1.43
CA GLU A 47 -3.80 -17.13 -2.33
C GLU A 47 -3.58 -18.62 -2.54
N ASN A 48 -3.58 -19.40 -1.46
CA ASN A 48 -3.43 -20.85 -1.53
C ASN A 48 -4.60 -21.54 -2.26
N MET A 49 -5.84 -21.13 -1.99
CA MET A 49 -7.04 -21.70 -2.60
C MET A 49 -7.11 -21.42 -4.11
N LEU A 50 -6.68 -20.24 -4.53
CA LEU A 50 -6.69 -19.82 -5.92
C LEU A 50 -5.38 -20.16 -6.67
N GLY A 51 -4.40 -20.74 -6.00
CA GLY A 51 -3.10 -21.08 -6.59
C GLY A 51 -2.32 -19.86 -7.07
N ILE A 52 -2.48 -18.73 -6.41
CA ILE A 52 -1.83 -17.48 -6.81
C ILE A 52 -0.40 -17.46 -6.31
N ASP A 53 0.52 -17.27 -7.26
CA ASP A 53 1.89 -16.97 -6.93
C ASP A 53 1.97 -15.53 -6.40
N VAL A 54 2.38 -15.38 -5.16
CA VAL A 54 2.57 -14.07 -4.52
C VAL A 54 3.91 -13.43 -4.91
N GLY A 55 4.79 -14.16 -5.59
CA GLY A 55 6.09 -13.67 -6.05
C GLY A 55 7.17 -13.61 -4.96
N ASP A 56 8.26 -12.93 -5.28
CA ASP A 56 9.42 -12.79 -4.40
C ASP A 56 9.12 -11.92 -3.18
N MET A 57 9.69 -12.32 -2.03
CA MET A 57 9.54 -11.62 -0.76
C MET A 57 10.88 -11.06 -0.26
N SER A 58 10.84 -9.91 0.43
CA SER A 58 12.00 -9.29 1.06
C SER A 58 11.54 -8.32 2.15
N GLU A 59 12.39 -8.07 3.16
CA GLU A 59 12.18 -6.93 4.05
C GLU A 59 12.34 -5.58 3.30
N ASP A 60 13.09 -5.57 2.22
CA ASP A 60 13.15 -4.50 1.25
C ASP A 60 11.95 -4.63 0.29
N CYS A 61 10.78 -4.17 0.75
CA CYS A 61 9.48 -4.38 0.13
C CYS A 61 8.71 -3.07 -0.14
N LEU A 62 9.26 -1.90 0.17
CA LEU A 62 8.55 -0.62 0.08
C LEU A 62 8.50 -0.10 -1.36
N PHE A 63 7.71 -0.81 -2.17
CA PHE A 63 7.46 -0.52 -3.57
C PHE A 63 5.99 -0.21 -3.80
N LEU A 64 5.74 0.58 -4.84
CA LEU A 64 4.40 0.84 -5.36
C LEU A 64 4.36 0.63 -6.88
N ASN A 65 3.16 0.53 -7.41
CA ASN A 65 2.91 0.51 -8.84
C ASN A 65 1.98 1.68 -9.19
N VAL A 66 2.16 2.24 -10.39
CA VAL A 66 1.30 3.30 -10.92
C VAL A 66 0.75 2.85 -12.26
N PHE A 67 -0.57 2.90 -12.40
CA PHE A 67 -1.30 2.64 -13.64
C PHE A 67 -1.96 3.94 -14.09
N ALA A 68 -1.70 4.36 -15.31
CA ALA A 68 -2.23 5.61 -15.86
C ALA A 68 -2.74 5.41 -17.29
N PRO A 69 -3.69 6.23 -17.79
CA PRO A 69 -3.96 6.30 -19.23
C PRO A 69 -2.67 6.57 -20.00
N ALA A 70 -2.48 5.89 -21.14
CA ALA A 70 -1.21 5.98 -21.89
C ALA A 70 -0.96 7.36 -22.50
N ASP A 71 -2.00 8.17 -22.60
CA ASP A 71 -1.97 9.58 -23.05
C ASP A 71 -1.98 10.59 -21.90
N ALA A 72 -1.81 10.12 -20.65
CA ALA A 72 -1.73 11.00 -19.50
C ALA A 72 -0.43 11.81 -19.50
N GLU A 73 -0.54 13.11 -19.33
CA GLU A 73 0.55 14.07 -19.23
C GLU A 73 0.54 14.75 -17.85
N PRO A 74 1.62 15.34 -17.38
CA PRO A 74 1.66 16.04 -16.08
C PRO A 74 0.54 17.10 -15.91
N ALA A 75 0.06 17.68 -17.00
CA ALA A 75 -1.03 18.66 -17.00
C ALA A 75 -2.43 18.03 -16.96
N SER A 76 -2.57 16.72 -17.07
CA SER A 76 -3.88 16.04 -17.17
C SER A 76 -4.72 16.13 -15.89
N LYS A 77 -4.07 16.23 -14.72
CA LYS A 77 -4.73 16.35 -13.41
C LYS A 77 -5.85 15.33 -13.19
N LEU A 78 -5.55 14.05 -13.49
CA LEU A 78 -6.51 12.97 -13.34
C LEU A 78 -6.72 12.63 -11.87
N PRO A 79 -7.92 12.23 -11.44
CA PRO A 79 -8.17 11.73 -10.10
C PRO A 79 -7.24 10.56 -9.78
N VAL A 80 -6.70 10.55 -8.55
CA VAL A 80 -5.78 9.52 -8.07
C VAL A 80 -6.52 8.56 -7.13
N LEU A 81 -6.40 7.28 -7.38
CA LEU A 81 -6.93 6.20 -6.54
C LEU A 81 -5.75 5.48 -5.87
N TYR A 82 -5.64 5.56 -4.56
CA TYR A 82 -4.56 4.96 -3.78
C TYR A 82 -5.06 3.71 -3.05
N TRP A 83 -4.66 2.54 -3.55
CA TRP A 83 -5.09 1.24 -3.04
C TRP A 83 -4.23 0.76 -1.89
N ILE A 84 -4.89 0.40 -0.78
CA ILE A 84 -4.29 -0.27 0.38
C ILE A 84 -4.89 -1.66 0.46
N HIS A 85 -4.06 -2.69 0.25
CA HIS A 85 -4.52 -4.08 0.23
C HIS A 85 -4.91 -4.60 1.60
N GLY A 86 -5.80 -5.61 1.64
CA GLY A 86 -6.18 -6.36 2.81
C GLY A 86 -5.20 -7.48 3.17
N GLY A 87 -5.70 -8.51 3.87
CA GLY A 87 -4.92 -9.66 4.29
C GLY A 87 -4.58 -9.65 5.78
N ALA A 88 -5.47 -9.12 6.62
CA ALA A 88 -5.37 -9.11 8.09
C ALA A 88 -4.06 -8.51 8.64
N TYR A 89 -3.37 -7.68 7.87
CA TYR A 89 -2.02 -7.15 8.15
C TYR A 89 -0.93 -8.24 8.22
N LEU A 90 -1.21 -9.46 7.79
CA LEU A 90 -0.32 -10.61 7.86
C LEU A 90 0.16 -11.05 6.47
N ASN A 91 -0.64 -10.84 5.44
CA ASN A 91 -0.35 -11.19 4.05
C ASN A 91 -0.94 -10.17 3.07
N GLY A 92 -0.70 -10.39 1.78
CA GLY A 92 -1.14 -9.51 0.71
C GLY A 92 0.01 -8.68 0.12
N GLY A 93 -0.33 -7.86 -0.87
CA GLY A 93 0.61 -6.96 -1.54
C GLY A 93 -0.03 -6.24 -2.71
N GLY A 94 0.36 -5.00 -2.95
CA GLY A 94 -0.13 -4.19 -4.06
C GLY A 94 0.28 -4.68 -5.44
N SER A 95 1.24 -5.62 -5.49
CA SER A 95 1.72 -6.22 -6.74
C SER A 95 1.04 -7.56 -7.09
N ILE A 96 0.09 -8.02 -6.27
CA ILE A 96 -0.66 -9.24 -6.56
C ILE A 96 -1.60 -8.98 -7.75
N ALA A 97 -1.66 -9.91 -8.71
CA ALA A 97 -2.31 -9.73 -10.01
C ALA A 97 -3.80 -9.32 -9.93
N TRP A 98 -4.53 -9.73 -8.90
CA TRP A 98 -5.94 -9.32 -8.75
C TRP A 98 -6.12 -7.84 -8.34
N TYR A 99 -5.04 -7.13 -7.99
CA TYR A 99 -5.04 -5.69 -7.72
C TYR A 99 -4.50 -4.86 -8.89
N ASP A 100 -4.44 -5.45 -10.11
CA ASP A 100 -4.09 -4.71 -11.32
C ASP A 100 -5.01 -3.50 -11.52
N GLY A 101 -4.44 -2.31 -11.52
CA GLY A 101 -5.16 -1.03 -11.60
C GLY A 101 -5.60 -0.66 -13.02
N SER A 102 -5.23 -1.44 -14.04
CA SER A 102 -5.43 -1.07 -15.45
C SER A 102 -6.89 -0.83 -15.82
N ALA A 103 -7.82 -1.62 -15.24
CA ALA A 103 -9.24 -1.45 -15.52
C ALA A 103 -9.81 -0.11 -15.03
N LEU A 104 -9.29 0.40 -13.91
CA LEU A 104 -9.66 1.72 -13.37
C LEU A 104 -8.91 2.83 -14.11
N ALA A 105 -7.64 2.61 -14.44
CA ALA A 105 -6.85 3.56 -15.22
C ALA A 105 -7.46 3.79 -16.61
N ALA A 106 -7.94 2.75 -17.27
CA ALA A 106 -8.64 2.86 -18.55
C ALA A 106 -9.92 3.72 -18.50
N ARG A 107 -10.41 4.03 -17.30
CA ARG A 107 -11.56 4.92 -17.06
C ARG A 107 -11.17 6.35 -16.69
N GLY A 108 -9.92 6.73 -16.87
CA GLY A 108 -9.46 8.10 -16.67
C GLY A 108 -9.00 8.40 -15.23
N HIS A 109 -8.43 7.41 -14.55
CA HIS A 109 -7.84 7.58 -13.22
C HIS A 109 -6.35 7.27 -13.26
N VAL A 110 -5.58 7.83 -12.34
CA VAL A 110 -4.26 7.32 -11.99
C VAL A 110 -4.43 6.42 -10.77
N VAL A 111 -4.02 5.16 -10.88
CA VAL A 111 -4.18 4.17 -9.81
C VAL A 111 -2.83 3.83 -9.22
N VAL A 112 -2.70 3.92 -7.92
CA VAL A 112 -1.49 3.56 -7.17
C VAL A 112 -1.80 2.38 -6.28
N THR A 113 -1.02 1.29 -6.37
CA THR A 113 -1.10 0.15 -5.45
C THR A 113 0.20 0.02 -4.69
N ILE A 114 0.14 -0.16 -3.38
CA ILE A 114 1.34 -0.16 -2.53
C ILE A 114 1.60 -1.51 -1.86
N ASN A 115 2.87 -1.80 -1.64
CA ASN A 115 3.32 -2.74 -0.63
C ASN A 115 3.63 -1.97 0.66
N TYR A 116 3.39 -2.58 1.82
CA TYR A 116 3.76 -2.06 3.13
C TYR A 116 4.18 -3.23 4.02
N ARG A 117 4.97 -2.98 5.07
CA ARG A 117 5.42 -4.02 5.99
C ARG A 117 4.26 -4.67 6.72
N LEU A 118 4.32 -5.98 6.87
CA LEU A 118 3.28 -6.84 7.40
C LEU A 118 3.73 -7.55 8.68
N GLY A 119 2.76 -8.16 9.38
CA GLY A 119 3.00 -9.00 10.53
C GLY A 119 3.84 -8.34 11.61
N ALA A 120 4.81 -9.06 12.13
CA ALA A 120 5.71 -8.56 13.18
C ALA A 120 6.58 -7.40 12.69
N LEU A 121 7.02 -7.41 11.44
CA LEU A 121 7.87 -6.36 10.87
C LEU A 121 7.13 -5.03 10.71
N GLY A 122 5.82 -5.09 10.45
CA GLY A 122 4.98 -3.89 10.28
C GLY A 122 4.32 -3.41 11.57
N PHE A 123 4.03 -4.30 12.53
CA PHE A 123 3.09 -3.97 13.62
C PHE A 123 3.52 -4.43 15.00
N LEU A 124 4.76 -4.96 15.16
CA LEU A 124 5.28 -5.35 16.46
C LEU A 124 5.95 -4.17 17.19
N GLY A 125 5.79 -4.14 18.51
CA GLY A 125 6.44 -3.13 19.36
C GLY A 125 5.65 -1.83 19.45
N ALA A 126 6.36 -0.72 19.69
CA ALA A 126 5.76 0.60 19.89
C ALA A 126 5.42 1.32 18.57
N GLY A 127 6.00 0.88 17.44
CA GLY A 127 5.76 1.47 16.14
C GLY A 127 4.61 0.79 15.39
N ASN A 128 3.88 1.56 14.59
CA ASN A 128 2.96 1.06 13.58
C ASN A 128 3.63 1.24 12.21
N TRP A 129 4.73 0.54 11.99
CA TRP A 129 5.63 0.74 10.85
C TRP A 129 4.89 0.56 9.53
N GLY A 130 4.01 -0.44 9.43
CA GLY A 130 3.16 -0.63 8.25
C GLY A 130 2.21 0.54 7.98
N THR A 131 1.67 1.18 9.02
CA THR A 131 0.86 2.41 8.85
C THR A 131 1.74 3.59 8.44
N LEU A 132 2.94 3.71 9.00
CA LEU A 132 3.90 4.75 8.58
C LEU A 132 4.35 4.55 7.13
N ASP A 133 4.48 3.29 6.67
CA ASP A 133 4.76 2.99 5.27
C ASP A 133 3.64 3.48 4.35
N GLN A 134 2.38 3.26 4.74
CA GLN A 134 1.20 3.75 3.99
C GLN A 134 1.20 5.28 3.90
N ILE A 135 1.50 5.98 5.01
CA ILE A 135 1.61 7.44 5.04
C ILE A 135 2.79 7.93 4.17
N CYS A 136 3.92 7.22 4.23
CA CYS A 136 5.09 7.53 3.39
C CYS A 136 4.76 7.40 1.90
N GLY A 137 4.02 6.35 1.51
CA GLY A 137 3.52 6.18 0.16
C GLY A 137 2.59 7.32 -0.29
N LEU A 138 1.72 7.82 0.61
CA LEU A 138 0.88 8.98 0.31
C LEU A 138 1.69 10.27 0.15
N ARG A 139 2.75 10.47 0.95
CA ARG A 139 3.68 11.60 0.77
C ARG A 139 4.39 11.51 -0.57
N TRP A 140 4.81 10.30 -0.97
CA TRP A 140 5.39 10.06 -2.28
C TRP A 140 4.40 10.42 -3.41
N VAL A 141 3.14 10.02 -3.29
CA VAL A 141 2.07 10.40 -4.25
C VAL A 141 1.93 11.91 -4.33
N ARG A 142 1.90 12.61 -3.20
CA ARG A 142 1.81 14.07 -3.17
C ARG A 142 2.93 14.75 -3.93
N GLU A 143 4.15 14.22 -3.85
CA GLU A 143 5.33 14.83 -4.47
C GLU A 143 5.51 14.45 -5.94
N HIS A 144 5.08 13.25 -6.34
CA HIS A 144 5.51 12.69 -7.62
C HIS A 144 4.38 12.32 -8.59
N ILE A 145 3.13 12.17 -8.14
CA ILE A 145 2.06 11.61 -8.96
C ILE A 145 1.70 12.46 -10.18
N ALA A 146 1.98 13.76 -10.14
CA ALA A 146 1.79 14.65 -11.28
C ALA A 146 2.62 14.21 -12.50
N GLN A 147 3.78 13.58 -12.30
CA GLN A 147 4.61 13.06 -13.40
C GLN A 147 3.91 11.94 -14.19
N PHE A 148 2.90 11.31 -13.60
CA PHE A 148 2.07 10.26 -14.19
C PHE A 148 0.69 10.78 -14.62
N GLY A 149 0.50 12.10 -14.62
CA GLY A 149 -0.77 12.75 -14.97
C GLY A 149 -1.80 12.83 -13.86
N GLY A 150 -1.47 12.40 -12.63
CA GLY A 150 -2.37 12.45 -11.47
C GLY A 150 -2.42 13.84 -10.81
N ASP A 151 -3.56 14.15 -10.20
CA ASP A 151 -3.74 15.36 -9.40
C ASP A 151 -3.43 15.07 -7.92
N PRO A 152 -2.33 15.60 -7.35
CA PRO A 152 -2.01 15.40 -5.94
C PRO A 152 -3.03 16.05 -4.99
N ASP A 153 -3.88 16.95 -5.47
CA ASP A 153 -4.95 17.60 -4.72
C ASP A 153 -6.31 16.88 -4.91
N ASN A 154 -6.34 15.72 -5.60
CA ASN A 154 -7.53 14.91 -5.80
C ASN A 154 -7.21 13.42 -5.61
N VAL A 155 -6.79 13.04 -4.40
CA VAL A 155 -6.40 11.67 -4.02
C VAL A 155 -7.51 11.04 -3.20
N THR A 156 -8.00 9.88 -3.61
CA THR A 156 -8.91 9.03 -2.85
C THR A 156 -8.17 7.78 -2.38
N ILE A 157 -8.11 7.59 -1.07
CA ILE A 157 -7.62 6.33 -0.49
C ILE A 157 -8.75 5.31 -0.44
N PHE A 158 -8.45 4.07 -0.81
CA PHE A 158 -9.44 2.99 -0.73
C PHE A 158 -8.78 1.66 -0.40
N GLY A 159 -9.53 0.79 0.27
CA GLY A 159 -9.01 -0.50 0.71
C GLY A 159 -10.10 -1.42 1.21
N GLU A 160 -9.81 -2.72 1.23
CA GLU A 160 -10.73 -3.76 1.65
C GLU A 160 -10.19 -4.48 2.89
N SER A 161 -11.10 -4.93 3.80
CA SER A 161 -10.73 -5.70 5.00
C SER A 161 -9.73 -4.94 5.88
N ALA A 162 -8.53 -5.47 6.11
CA ALA A 162 -7.46 -4.76 6.81
C ALA A 162 -7.06 -3.46 6.09
N GLY A 163 -7.09 -3.42 4.75
CA GLY A 163 -6.91 -2.18 3.98
C GLY A 163 -8.02 -1.17 4.23
N GLY A 164 -9.28 -1.61 4.32
CA GLY A 164 -10.39 -0.77 4.74
C GLY A 164 -10.22 -0.24 6.17
N SER A 165 -9.71 -1.07 7.08
CA SER A 165 -9.36 -0.64 8.45
C SER A 165 -8.23 0.37 8.45
N ALA A 166 -7.22 0.22 7.59
CA ALA A 166 -6.15 1.19 7.41
C ALA A 166 -6.69 2.54 6.91
N VAL A 167 -7.63 2.54 5.96
CA VAL A 167 -8.32 3.76 5.50
C VAL A 167 -8.97 4.49 6.68
N VAL A 168 -9.70 3.78 7.55
CA VAL A 168 -10.33 4.40 8.75
C VAL A 168 -9.28 4.94 9.72
N LEU A 169 -8.15 4.24 9.92
CA LEU A 169 -7.06 4.71 10.77
C LEU A 169 -6.40 5.98 10.20
N LEU A 170 -6.20 6.04 8.89
CA LEU A 170 -5.61 7.20 8.21
C LEU A 170 -6.48 8.45 8.32
N LEU A 171 -7.82 8.32 8.36
CA LEU A 171 -8.74 9.44 8.61
C LEU A 171 -8.50 10.11 9.99
N ALA A 172 -8.00 9.35 10.96
CA ALA A 172 -7.72 9.82 12.31
C ALA A 172 -6.23 10.11 12.56
N ALA A 173 -5.34 9.86 11.59
CA ALA A 173 -3.91 10.01 11.73
C ALA A 173 -3.45 11.44 11.38
N PRO A 174 -2.93 12.22 12.34
CA PRO A 174 -2.48 13.59 12.05
C PRO A 174 -1.41 13.67 10.96
N ASP A 175 -0.54 12.66 10.88
CA ASP A 175 0.54 12.60 9.88
C ASP A 175 0.04 12.36 8.45
N ALA A 176 -1.25 12.02 8.28
CA ALA A 176 -1.90 11.83 7.00
C ALA A 176 -2.76 13.04 6.57
N GLU A 177 -2.84 14.07 7.40
CA GLU A 177 -3.63 15.27 7.11
C GLU A 177 -3.15 15.94 5.82
N GLY A 178 -4.09 16.25 4.92
CA GLY A 178 -3.84 16.90 3.64
C GLY A 178 -3.17 16.01 2.59
N LEU A 179 -2.96 14.71 2.84
CA LEU A 179 -2.40 13.78 1.86
C LEU A 179 -3.46 13.10 0.99
N PHE A 180 -4.74 13.15 1.37
CA PHE A 180 -5.85 12.64 0.57
C PHE A 180 -7.11 13.48 0.79
N HIS A 181 -8.09 13.36 -0.12
CA HIS A 181 -9.26 14.21 -0.25
C HIS A 181 -10.56 13.40 -0.24
N GLY A 182 -10.47 12.10 -0.51
CA GLY A 182 -11.54 11.12 -0.45
C GLY A 182 -11.10 9.84 0.23
N ALA A 183 -12.06 9.10 0.79
CA ALA A 183 -11.81 7.82 1.45
C ALA A 183 -12.94 6.83 1.20
N TRP A 184 -12.60 5.58 0.87
CA TRP A 184 -13.55 4.50 0.68
C TRP A 184 -13.07 3.24 1.41
N ALA A 185 -13.60 2.99 2.60
CA ALA A 185 -13.31 1.82 3.41
C ALA A 185 -14.31 0.69 3.11
N MET A 186 -13.84 -0.42 2.55
CA MET A 186 -14.65 -1.59 2.26
C MET A 186 -14.44 -2.65 3.34
N SER A 187 -15.55 -3.09 3.97
CA SER A 187 -15.54 -4.13 5.03
C SER A 187 -14.48 -3.92 6.13
N PRO A 188 -14.36 -2.71 6.71
CA PRO A 188 -13.33 -2.45 7.72
C PRO A 188 -13.64 -3.18 9.03
N SER A 189 -12.61 -3.69 9.71
CA SER A 189 -12.72 -4.26 11.06
C SER A 189 -12.34 -3.24 12.12
N ILE A 190 -13.23 -2.29 12.42
CA ILE A 190 -12.96 -1.15 13.32
C ILE A 190 -12.84 -1.53 14.81
N GLY A 191 -13.29 -2.70 15.22
CA GLY A 191 -13.24 -3.16 16.63
C GLY A 191 -11.91 -3.78 17.07
N GLN A 192 -10.86 -3.80 16.24
CA GLN A 192 -9.59 -4.48 16.53
C GLN A 192 -8.47 -3.54 16.99
N LEU A 193 -8.79 -2.33 17.44
CA LEU A 193 -7.81 -1.43 18.08
C LEU A 193 -7.40 -2.04 19.42
N ARG A 194 -6.08 -2.26 19.60
CA ARG A 194 -5.52 -2.84 20.82
C ARG A 194 -4.56 -1.86 21.48
N THR A 195 -4.66 -1.76 22.79
CA THR A 195 -3.65 -1.03 23.60
C THR A 195 -2.33 -1.81 23.60
N LEU A 196 -1.24 -1.15 24.01
CA LEU A 196 0.05 -1.81 24.21
C LEU A 196 -0.04 -2.94 25.25
N GLU A 197 -0.93 -2.80 26.21
CA GLU A 197 -1.15 -3.80 27.27
C GLU A 197 -1.90 -5.03 26.72
N ASP A 198 -2.93 -4.81 25.90
CA ASP A 198 -3.63 -5.90 25.20
C ASP A 198 -2.73 -6.67 24.25
N ARG A 199 -1.77 -6.00 23.60
CA ARG A 199 -0.76 -6.66 22.75
C ARG A 199 0.13 -7.60 23.54
N LYS A 200 0.48 -7.29 24.79
CA LYS A 200 1.28 -8.14 25.66
C LYS A 200 0.48 -9.37 26.10
N SER A 201 -0.80 -9.21 26.44
CA SER A 201 -1.67 -10.32 26.87
C SER A 201 -1.99 -11.29 25.72
N THR A 202 -2.16 -10.79 24.51
CA THR A 202 -2.43 -11.61 23.32
C THR A 202 -1.25 -12.50 22.95
N ARG A 203 0.01 -12.09 23.22
CA ARG A 203 1.19 -12.94 23.04
C ARG A 203 1.17 -14.19 23.91
N LEU A 204 0.55 -14.12 25.07
CA LEU A 204 0.46 -15.28 26.01
C LEU A 204 -0.69 -16.21 25.64
N ASN A 205 -1.72 -15.75 24.92
CA ASN A 205 -2.93 -16.50 24.64
C ASN A 205 -3.14 -16.87 23.16
N SER A 206 -2.31 -16.39 22.23
CA SER A 206 -2.51 -16.68 20.81
C SER A 206 -1.77 -17.95 20.37
N SER A 207 -2.40 -19.10 20.65
CA SER A 207 -2.16 -20.34 19.90
C SER A 207 -2.59 -20.25 18.42
N HIS A 208 -2.94 -19.07 17.91
CA HIS A 208 -3.44 -18.82 16.55
C HIS A 208 -2.54 -17.95 15.67
N VAL A 209 -1.38 -17.54 16.15
CA VAL A 209 -0.35 -16.94 15.30
C VAL A 209 0.89 -17.82 15.44
N ALA A 210 0.85 -18.97 14.78
CA ALA A 210 2.08 -19.67 14.44
C ALA A 210 2.79 -18.80 13.39
N LEU A 211 3.93 -18.23 13.78
CA LEU A 211 4.92 -17.69 12.87
C LEU A 211 5.57 -18.84 12.12
#